data_a0f8c88a8fc802332c97406558664f99
#
_entry.id   a0f8c88a8fc802332c97406558664f99
#
_cell.length_a   1.000
_cell.length_b   1.000
_cell.length_c   1.000
_cell.angle_alpha   90.00
_cell.angle_beta   90.00
_cell.angle_gamma   90.00
#
_symmetry.space_group_name_H-M   'P 1'
#
loop_
_entity.id
_entity.type
_entity.pdbx_description
1 polymer ?
#
loop_
_entity_poly.entity_id
_entity_poly.type
_entity_poly.pdbx_seq_one_letter_code
_entity_poly.pdbx_strand_id
1 'polypeptide(L)'
;DIHGQLRDLLLLFKGFGCPDSANGVTFVFNGDFIDRGCHQLEVLGILLALKVMMPDKVWLIRGNHEDRAMNEKYGFKLACFSRLGHKFGERFFDVAQQVFEYLPLACLVSNRILVLHGGIGKGTWTLDDLRKLSLPLKESAMQPWIYNIMWSDPIEDGEEGLFGVHESPRGVQTSTFAWDVTKMFCARNGLSLVIRSHQSKMDSRGFDIMHEHMLLRIFSARDYEGHGNDGAVALLQDSPKEENMIKVRLQVLRSTTKAREEARIRDEAAKLKDGKGVTSKLH
;
A
#
# COMPACT_ATOMS: atom_id res chain seq x y z
N ASP A 1 1.60 -0.53 0.75
CA ASP A 1 2.40 -1.77 0.69
C ASP A 1 3.88 -1.42 0.63
N ILE A 2 4.69 -1.94 1.55
CA ILE A 2 6.16 -1.78 1.60
C ILE A 2 6.85 -3.14 1.49
N HIS A 3 6.21 -4.20 1.95
CA HIS A 3 6.67 -5.58 1.81
C HIS A 3 8.16 -5.78 2.13
N GLY A 4 8.63 -5.31 3.29
CA GLY A 4 10.02 -5.47 3.71
C GLY A 4 11.06 -4.77 2.83
N GLN A 5 10.65 -3.81 2.00
CA GLN A 5 11.55 -3.03 1.14
C GLN A 5 12.09 -1.81 1.86
N LEU A 6 13.10 -2.01 2.70
CA LEU A 6 13.71 -0.96 3.52
C LEU A 6 14.19 0.25 2.70
N ARG A 7 14.75 0.01 1.51
CA ARG A 7 15.24 1.10 0.66
C ARG A 7 14.13 2.04 0.22
N ASP A 8 12.95 1.52 -0.03
CA ASP A 8 11.79 2.30 -0.43
C ASP A 8 11.26 3.11 0.75
N LEU A 9 11.17 2.52 1.94
CA LEU A 9 10.82 3.22 3.17
C LEU A 9 11.78 4.38 3.47
N LEU A 10 13.09 4.15 3.36
CA LEU A 10 14.10 5.19 3.57
C LEU A 10 14.05 6.28 2.50
N LEU A 11 13.71 5.91 1.26
CA LEU A 11 13.52 6.89 0.17
C LEU A 11 12.32 7.80 0.44
N LEU A 12 11.22 7.26 0.99
CA LEU A 12 10.07 8.05 1.41
C LEU A 12 10.46 9.07 2.48
N PHE A 13 11.17 8.64 3.51
CA PHE A 13 11.64 9.58 4.56
C PHE A 13 12.63 10.61 4.02
N LYS A 14 13.50 10.24 3.10
CA LYS A 14 14.40 11.18 2.44
C LYS A 14 13.66 12.22 1.59
N GLY A 15 12.58 11.80 0.91
CA GLY A 15 11.81 12.67 0.02
C GLY A 15 10.82 13.58 0.72
N PHE A 16 10.21 13.12 1.80
CA PHE A 16 9.11 13.82 2.47
C PHE A 16 9.42 14.22 3.93
N GLY A 17 10.61 13.91 4.41
CA GLY A 17 11.02 14.09 5.80
C GLY A 17 10.65 12.87 6.65
N CYS A 18 11.40 12.68 7.75
CA CYS A 18 10.99 11.73 8.78
C CYS A 18 9.78 12.28 9.54
N PRO A 19 8.92 11.42 10.07
CA PRO A 19 7.93 11.87 11.03
C PRO A 19 8.62 12.57 12.19
N ASP A 20 8.26 13.81 12.46
CA ASP A 20 8.70 14.54 13.64
C ASP A 20 7.60 15.53 14.08
N SER A 21 7.74 16.08 15.27
CA SER A 21 6.78 17.03 15.82
C SER A 21 6.85 18.41 15.16
N ALA A 22 7.95 18.73 14.48
CA ALA A 22 8.22 20.07 13.97
C ALA A 22 7.71 20.28 12.54
N ASN A 23 7.79 19.26 11.67
CA ASN A 23 7.48 19.40 10.25
C ASN A 23 5.99 19.29 9.90
N GLY A 24 5.12 18.93 10.84
CA GLY A 24 3.69 18.80 10.63
C GLY A 24 3.25 17.64 9.74
N VAL A 25 4.18 16.85 9.17
CA VAL A 25 3.84 15.74 8.27
C VAL A 25 3.35 14.53 9.05
N THR A 26 2.22 13.99 8.64
CA THR A 26 1.64 12.76 9.17
C THR A 26 1.70 11.66 8.12
N PHE A 27 2.10 10.47 8.52
CA PHE A 27 2.20 9.31 7.63
C PHE A 27 1.09 8.30 7.93
N VAL A 28 0.45 7.81 6.89
CA VAL A 28 -0.47 6.67 6.93
C VAL A 28 0.15 5.55 6.12
N PHE A 29 0.53 4.47 6.78
CA PHE A 29 1.01 3.25 6.14
C PHE A 29 -0.15 2.27 6.01
N ASN A 30 -0.49 1.94 4.77
CA ASN A 30 -1.74 1.27 4.42
C ASN A 30 -1.60 -0.26 4.38
N GLY A 31 -1.00 -0.87 5.41
CA GLY A 31 -0.84 -2.32 5.50
C GLY A 31 0.32 -2.87 4.67
N ASP A 32 0.47 -4.19 4.75
CA ASP A 32 1.47 -4.97 4.03
C ASP A 32 2.89 -4.43 4.23
N PHE A 33 3.32 -4.37 5.50
CA PHE A 33 4.65 -3.89 5.88
C PHE A 33 5.72 -4.95 5.65
N ILE A 34 5.35 -6.21 5.76
CA ILE A 34 6.19 -7.40 5.80
C ILE A 34 5.85 -8.37 4.66
N ASP A 35 6.47 -9.53 4.70
CA ASP A 35 6.46 -10.57 3.65
C ASP A 35 7.14 -10.14 2.33
N ARG A 36 7.58 -11.11 1.54
CA ARG A 36 8.21 -10.96 0.21
C ARG A 36 9.60 -10.33 0.21
N GLY A 37 9.78 -9.17 0.82
CA GLY A 37 11.05 -8.44 0.83
C GLY A 37 12.09 -9.01 1.79
N CYS A 38 13.33 -8.55 1.67
CA CYS A 38 14.46 -9.10 2.43
C CYS A 38 14.75 -8.39 3.76
N HIS A 39 14.12 -7.24 4.03
CA HIS A 39 14.35 -6.41 5.24
C HIS A 39 13.08 -6.26 6.08
N GLN A 40 12.36 -7.36 6.28
CA GLN A 40 11.04 -7.36 6.93
C GLN A 40 11.11 -6.93 8.40
N LEU A 41 12.10 -7.43 9.15
CA LEU A 41 12.26 -7.09 10.56
C LEU A 41 12.64 -5.63 10.73
N GLU A 42 13.52 -5.13 9.88
CA GLU A 42 13.98 -3.75 9.90
C GLU A 42 12.82 -2.78 9.58
N VAL A 43 12.02 -3.07 8.57
CA VAL A 43 10.84 -2.27 8.21
C VAL A 43 9.83 -2.27 9.35
N LEU A 44 9.45 -3.44 9.86
CA LEU A 44 8.50 -3.54 10.96
C LEU A 44 9.03 -2.82 12.21
N GLY A 45 10.30 -3.04 12.56
CA GLY A 45 10.94 -2.40 13.71
C GLY A 45 10.92 -0.87 13.62
N ILE A 46 11.26 -0.31 12.45
CA ILE A 46 11.22 1.15 12.23
C ILE A 46 9.78 1.67 12.36
N LEU A 47 8.80 1.04 11.71
CA LEU A 47 7.42 1.50 11.74
C LEU A 47 6.82 1.46 13.14
N LEU A 48 7.05 0.38 13.88
CA LEU A 48 6.57 0.24 15.27
C LEU A 48 7.28 1.22 16.21
N ALA A 49 8.59 1.41 16.07
CA ALA A 49 9.33 2.41 16.85
C ALA A 49 8.80 3.83 16.59
N LEU A 50 8.60 4.21 15.33
CA LEU A 50 8.02 5.50 14.97
C LEU A 50 6.58 5.65 15.51
N LYS A 51 5.76 4.59 15.45
CA LYS A 51 4.41 4.61 16.03
C LYS A 51 4.43 4.85 17.54
N VAL A 52 5.35 4.24 18.27
CA VAL A 52 5.49 4.42 19.72
C VAL A 52 6.01 5.82 20.06
N MET A 53 7.00 6.30 19.32
CA MET A 53 7.63 7.60 19.56
C MET A 53 6.74 8.77 19.16
N MET A 54 5.95 8.61 18.10
CA MET A 54 5.14 9.67 17.49
C MET A 54 3.74 9.16 17.12
N PRO A 55 2.92 8.80 18.12
CA PRO A 55 1.63 8.13 17.90
C PRO A 55 0.66 8.94 17.04
N ASP A 56 0.73 10.27 17.09
CA ASP A 56 -0.14 11.17 16.35
C ASP A 56 0.37 11.49 14.93
N LYS A 57 1.60 11.08 14.60
CA LYS A 57 2.23 11.33 13.31
C LYS A 57 2.36 10.09 12.44
N VAL A 58 2.25 8.91 13.02
CA VAL A 58 2.40 7.64 12.31
C VAL A 58 1.18 6.79 12.55
N TRP A 59 0.44 6.51 11.49
CA TRP A 59 -0.74 5.66 11.48
C TRP A 59 -0.46 4.40 10.69
N LEU A 60 -0.61 3.25 11.34
CA LEU A 60 -0.40 1.94 10.74
C LEU A 60 -1.75 1.26 10.61
N ILE A 61 -2.14 0.91 9.38
CA ILE A 61 -3.39 0.20 9.07
C ILE A 61 -3.05 -1.28 8.82
N ARG A 62 -3.93 -2.17 9.22
CA ARG A 62 -3.77 -3.61 9.01
C ARG A 62 -4.02 -3.96 7.55
N GLY A 63 -3.03 -4.58 6.89
CA GLY A 63 -3.18 -5.25 5.61
C GLY A 63 -3.46 -6.74 5.76
N ASN A 64 -3.62 -7.43 4.64
CA ASN A 64 -3.83 -8.87 4.65
C ASN A 64 -2.55 -9.67 4.97
N HIS A 65 -1.38 -9.07 4.81
CA HIS A 65 -0.11 -9.66 5.25
C HIS A 65 0.20 -9.44 6.73
N GLU A 66 -0.55 -8.66 7.45
CA GLU A 66 -0.50 -8.62 8.92
C GLU A 66 -1.38 -9.73 9.49
N ASP A 67 -1.09 -10.97 9.07
CA ASP A 67 -1.83 -12.20 9.37
C ASP A 67 -0.88 -13.41 9.50
N ARG A 68 -1.18 -14.31 10.44
CA ARG A 68 -0.34 -15.47 10.74
C ARG A 68 -0.18 -16.40 9.53
N ALA A 69 -1.27 -16.75 8.87
CA ALA A 69 -1.24 -17.69 7.74
C ALA A 69 -0.46 -17.12 6.56
N MET A 70 -0.59 -15.82 6.30
CA MET A 70 0.20 -15.13 5.29
C MET A 70 1.68 -15.12 5.64
N ASN A 71 2.03 -14.78 6.87
CA ASN A 71 3.42 -14.69 7.32
C ASN A 71 4.14 -16.05 7.37
N GLU A 72 3.42 -17.13 7.60
CA GLU A 72 3.95 -18.49 7.51
C GLU A 72 4.25 -18.89 6.07
N LYS A 73 3.44 -18.40 5.13
CA LYS A 73 3.54 -18.72 3.70
C LYS A 73 4.54 -17.82 2.95
N TYR A 74 4.60 -16.52 3.27
CA TYR A 74 5.26 -15.52 2.43
C TYR A 74 6.55 -14.95 3.00
N GLY A 75 7.06 -15.53 4.07
CA GLY A 75 8.46 -15.39 4.45
C GLY A 75 8.75 -14.66 5.74
N PHE A 76 7.81 -13.97 6.38
CA PHE A 76 8.09 -13.26 7.62
C PHE A 76 8.48 -14.22 8.77
N LYS A 77 7.78 -15.35 8.93
CA LYS A 77 8.15 -16.37 9.92
C LYS A 77 9.58 -16.86 9.69
N LEU A 78 9.92 -17.21 8.45
CA LEU A 78 11.28 -17.64 8.09
C LEU A 78 12.32 -16.55 8.37
N ALA A 79 12.02 -15.28 8.09
CA ALA A 79 12.90 -14.16 8.40
C ALA A 79 13.14 -14.02 9.91
N CYS A 80 12.11 -14.16 10.73
CA CYS A 80 12.25 -14.17 12.20
C CYS A 80 13.20 -15.27 12.68
N PHE A 81 13.01 -16.50 12.21
CA PHE A 81 13.85 -17.61 12.62
C PHE A 81 15.29 -17.50 12.12
N SER A 82 15.49 -17.11 10.89
CA SER A 82 16.83 -17.01 10.29
C SER A 82 17.68 -15.88 10.89
N ARG A 83 17.05 -14.77 11.27
CA ARG A 83 17.74 -13.58 11.79
C ARG A 83 17.91 -13.58 13.31
N LEU A 84 16.96 -14.17 14.05
CA LEU A 84 16.93 -14.13 15.50
C LEU A 84 17.20 -15.50 16.16
N GLY A 85 17.36 -16.57 15.36
CA GLY A 85 17.44 -17.93 15.83
C GLY A 85 16.09 -18.49 16.29
N HIS A 86 16.01 -19.81 16.51
CA HIS A 86 14.74 -20.50 16.72
C HIS A 86 13.94 -19.91 17.90
N LYS A 87 14.52 -19.88 19.08
CA LYS A 87 13.83 -19.48 20.31
C LYS A 87 13.34 -18.01 20.29
N PHE A 88 14.20 -17.08 19.88
CA PHE A 88 13.85 -15.67 19.85
C PHE A 88 12.97 -15.34 18.63
N GLY A 89 13.20 -16.00 17.50
CA GLY A 89 12.41 -15.82 16.30
C GLY A 89 10.96 -16.25 16.49
N GLU A 90 10.73 -17.38 17.14
CA GLU A 90 9.38 -17.85 17.49
C GLU A 90 8.66 -16.84 18.39
N ARG A 91 9.31 -16.42 19.48
CA ARG A 91 8.73 -15.44 20.40
C ARG A 91 8.44 -14.10 19.70
N PHE A 92 9.37 -13.62 18.88
CA PHE A 92 9.18 -12.37 18.12
C PHE A 92 8.02 -12.49 17.16
N PHE A 93 7.93 -13.59 16.42
CA PHE A 93 6.83 -13.88 15.51
C PHE A 93 5.48 -13.86 16.24
N ASP A 94 5.35 -14.55 17.35
CA ASP A 94 4.11 -14.61 18.13
C ASP A 94 3.70 -13.23 18.70
N VAL A 95 4.66 -12.45 19.18
CA VAL A 95 4.39 -11.08 19.64
C VAL A 95 3.97 -10.18 18.49
N ALA A 96 4.60 -10.32 17.32
CA ALA A 96 4.20 -9.56 16.12
C ALA A 96 2.75 -9.87 15.73
N GLN A 97 2.33 -11.15 15.77
CA GLN A 97 0.93 -11.52 15.49
C GLN A 97 -0.04 -10.85 16.47
N GLN A 98 0.31 -10.81 17.75
CA GLN A 98 -0.51 -10.11 18.75
C GLN A 98 -0.62 -8.61 18.44
N VAL A 99 0.48 -7.95 18.05
CA VAL A 99 0.47 -6.53 17.64
C VAL A 99 -0.43 -6.32 16.43
N PHE A 100 -0.41 -7.21 15.45
CA PHE A 100 -1.23 -7.10 14.24
C PHE A 100 -2.74 -7.15 14.54
N GLU A 101 -3.16 -7.88 15.56
CA GLU A 101 -4.55 -7.91 16.01
C GLU A 101 -5.04 -6.55 16.55
N TYR A 102 -4.12 -5.66 16.98
CA TYR A 102 -4.43 -4.31 17.48
C TYR A 102 -4.36 -3.23 16.40
N LEU A 103 -3.93 -3.55 15.19
CA LEU A 103 -3.88 -2.57 14.09
C LEU A 103 -5.30 -2.19 13.65
N PRO A 104 -5.60 -0.90 13.47
CA PRO A 104 -6.87 -0.45 12.91
C PRO A 104 -7.00 -0.90 11.45
N LEU A 105 -8.24 -1.10 10.98
CA LEU A 105 -8.52 -1.52 9.60
C LEU A 105 -8.57 -0.36 8.60
N ALA A 106 -8.75 0.85 9.08
CA ALA A 106 -8.83 2.03 8.22
C ALA A 106 -8.44 3.30 8.98
N CYS A 107 -8.15 4.35 8.20
CA CYS A 107 -7.93 5.71 8.67
C CYS A 107 -8.85 6.67 7.92
N LEU A 108 -9.52 7.55 8.64
CA LEU A 108 -10.37 8.58 8.06
C LEU A 108 -9.64 9.93 8.10
N VAL A 109 -9.35 10.49 6.94
CA VAL A 109 -8.65 11.77 6.80
C VAL A 109 -9.69 12.88 6.55
N SER A 110 -9.68 13.90 7.41
CA SER A 110 -10.55 15.09 7.35
C SER A 110 -12.03 14.75 7.14
N ASN A 111 -12.51 13.65 7.69
CA ASN A 111 -13.88 13.13 7.55
C ASN A 111 -14.38 12.91 6.11
N ARG A 112 -13.48 12.86 5.12
CA ARG A 112 -13.83 12.77 3.69
C ARG A 112 -13.10 11.72 2.90
N ILE A 113 -11.89 11.35 3.31
CA ILE A 113 -11.07 10.37 2.61
C ILE A 113 -10.89 9.17 3.52
N LEU A 114 -11.33 8.02 3.06
CA LEU A 114 -11.14 6.76 3.76
C LEU A 114 -9.92 6.04 3.18
N VAL A 115 -8.96 5.72 4.04
CA VAL A 115 -7.79 4.90 3.69
C VAL A 115 -7.98 3.52 4.30
N LEU A 116 -7.94 2.48 3.48
CA LEU A 116 -8.05 1.08 3.90
C LEU A 116 -7.18 0.21 2.96
N HIS A 117 -6.88 -1.03 3.37
CA HIS A 117 -5.91 -1.82 2.63
C HIS A 117 -6.48 -2.45 1.35
N GLY A 118 -7.46 -3.33 1.44
CA GLY A 118 -8.06 -4.04 0.30
C GLY A 118 -9.15 -3.22 -0.38
N GLY A 119 -10.37 -3.24 0.16
CA GLY A 119 -11.47 -2.53 -0.45
C GLY A 119 -12.73 -2.51 0.41
N ILE A 120 -13.82 -2.14 -0.21
CA ILE A 120 -15.11 -1.97 0.49
C ILE A 120 -16.01 -3.20 0.46
N GLY A 121 -15.59 -4.26 -0.28
CA GLY A 121 -16.39 -5.47 -0.46
C GLY A 121 -17.75 -5.16 -1.05
N LYS A 122 -18.82 -5.65 -0.41
CA LYS A 122 -20.19 -5.36 -0.83
C LYS A 122 -20.64 -3.91 -0.59
N GLY A 123 -19.82 -3.09 0.07
CA GLY A 123 -20.14 -1.69 0.37
C GLY A 123 -21.36 -1.50 1.28
N THR A 124 -21.80 -2.51 2.02
CA THR A 124 -23.02 -2.46 2.85
C THR A 124 -22.77 -1.91 4.26
N TRP A 125 -21.55 -1.91 4.74
CA TRP A 125 -21.15 -1.41 6.04
C TRP A 125 -20.98 0.13 6.04
N THR A 126 -20.96 0.71 7.23
CA THR A 126 -20.80 2.15 7.44
C THR A 126 -19.54 2.45 8.28
N LEU A 127 -19.12 3.74 8.29
CA LEU A 127 -18.05 4.18 9.20
C LEU A 127 -18.40 3.94 10.66
N ASP A 128 -19.69 3.98 11.02
CA ASP A 128 -20.14 3.70 12.40
C ASP A 128 -20.02 2.22 12.76
N ASP A 129 -20.21 1.31 11.81
CA ASP A 129 -19.95 -0.10 12.02
C ASP A 129 -18.45 -0.35 12.27
N LEU A 130 -17.59 0.33 11.52
CA LEU A 130 -16.15 0.26 11.72
C LEU A 130 -15.71 0.81 13.08
N ARG A 131 -16.31 1.93 13.54
CA ARG A 131 -16.03 2.54 14.87
C ARG A 131 -16.45 1.66 16.05
N LYS A 132 -17.41 0.75 15.85
CA LYS A 132 -17.88 -0.17 16.88
C LYS A 132 -17.02 -1.41 17.03
N LEU A 133 -16.05 -1.62 16.14
CA LEU A 133 -15.15 -2.77 16.26
C LEU A 133 -14.27 -2.64 17.50
N SER A 134 -14.19 -3.72 18.24
CA SER A 134 -13.31 -3.83 19.40
C SER A 134 -11.99 -4.45 19.00
N LEU A 135 -10.89 -3.88 19.47
CA LEU A 135 -9.55 -4.47 19.34
C LEU A 135 -9.19 -5.20 20.65
N PRO A 136 -8.42 -6.29 20.62
CA PRO A 136 -7.79 -6.89 19.45
C PRO A 136 -8.79 -7.60 18.53
N LEU A 137 -8.61 -7.46 17.21
CA LEU A 137 -9.42 -8.14 16.22
C LEU A 137 -8.82 -9.49 15.86
N LYS A 138 -9.30 -10.53 16.53
CA LYS A 138 -8.87 -11.92 16.33
C LYS A 138 -9.56 -12.53 15.11
N GLU A 139 -8.95 -13.57 14.55
CA GLU A 139 -9.52 -14.33 13.43
C GLU A 139 -10.95 -14.84 13.72
N SER A 140 -11.23 -15.28 14.94
CA SER A 140 -12.56 -15.72 15.37
C SER A 140 -13.65 -14.63 15.33
N ALA A 141 -13.27 -13.37 15.33
CA ALA A 141 -14.17 -12.22 15.22
C ALA A 141 -14.29 -11.67 13.79
N MET A 142 -13.62 -12.30 12.82
CA MET A 142 -13.52 -11.85 11.44
C MET A 142 -14.82 -12.13 10.68
N GLN A 143 -15.68 -11.12 10.59
CA GLN A 143 -16.88 -11.20 9.75
C GLN A 143 -16.53 -10.98 8.27
N PRO A 144 -17.34 -11.45 7.31
CA PRO A 144 -17.07 -11.32 5.87
C PRO A 144 -16.79 -9.89 5.41
N TRP A 145 -17.50 -8.88 5.93
CA TRP A 145 -17.25 -7.49 5.55
C TRP A 145 -15.91 -6.96 6.07
N ILE A 146 -15.48 -7.40 7.27
CA ILE A 146 -14.18 -7.07 7.85
C ILE A 146 -13.07 -7.70 7.03
N TYR A 147 -13.23 -8.97 6.64
CA TYR A 147 -12.29 -9.68 5.80
C TYR A 147 -12.11 -8.95 4.46
N ASN A 148 -13.19 -8.48 3.86
CA ASN A 148 -13.16 -7.74 2.61
C ASN A 148 -12.45 -6.39 2.70
N ILE A 149 -12.40 -5.73 3.86
CA ILE A 149 -11.61 -4.49 4.05
C ILE A 149 -10.12 -4.75 3.77
N MET A 150 -9.62 -5.93 4.06
CA MET A 150 -8.22 -6.30 3.82
C MET A 150 -8.00 -7.01 2.47
N TRP A 151 -9.04 -7.61 1.85
CA TRP A 151 -8.85 -8.55 0.76
C TRP A 151 -9.59 -8.22 -0.54
N SER A 152 -10.66 -7.42 -0.52
CA SER A 152 -11.46 -7.18 -1.71
C SER A 152 -10.75 -6.26 -2.71
N ASP A 153 -11.02 -6.48 -3.99
CA ASP A 153 -10.47 -5.72 -5.09
C ASP A 153 -11.56 -4.97 -5.87
N PRO A 154 -11.27 -3.78 -6.40
CA PRO A 154 -12.14 -3.11 -7.36
C PRO A 154 -12.09 -3.82 -8.71
N ILE A 155 -13.19 -3.76 -9.45
CA ILE A 155 -13.23 -4.05 -10.89
C ILE A 155 -12.60 -2.84 -11.59
N GLU A 156 -11.74 -3.08 -12.57
CA GLU A 156 -11.01 -2.02 -13.27
C GLU A 156 -11.94 -1.23 -14.21
N ASP A 157 -11.65 0.07 -14.35
CA ASP A 157 -12.31 0.88 -15.37
C ASP A 157 -11.97 0.33 -16.76
N GLY A 158 -12.96 0.28 -17.64
CA GLY A 158 -12.84 -0.32 -18.98
C GLY A 158 -13.52 -1.68 -19.11
N GLU A 159 -13.90 -2.34 -18.03
CA GLU A 159 -14.85 -3.44 -18.03
C GLU A 159 -16.29 -2.88 -18.05
N GLU A 160 -16.56 -2.14 -19.14
CA GLU A 160 -17.83 -1.45 -19.33
C GLU A 160 -19.01 -2.43 -19.27
N GLY A 161 -20.00 -2.08 -18.45
CA GLY A 161 -21.20 -2.90 -18.24
C GLY A 161 -21.17 -3.79 -17.01
N LEU A 162 -20.08 -3.84 -16.26
CA LEU A 162 -20.05 -4.52 -14.96
C LEU A 162 -20.53 -3.57 -13.85
N PHE A 163 -21.55 -4.00 -13.14
CA PHE A 163 -22.14 -3.30 -12.01
C PHE A 163 -22.23 -4.23 -10.80
N GLY A 164 -22.20 -3.66 -9.61
CA GLY A 164 -22.43 -4.39 -8.38
C GLY A 164 -21.22 -5.16 -7.88
N VAL A 165 -21.49 -6.29 -7.26
CA VAL A 165 -20.49 -7.11 -6.56
C VAL A 165 -20.38 -8.45 -7.24
N HIS A 166 -19.16 -8.92 -7.47
CA HIS A 166 -18.87 -10.17 -8.15
C HIS A 166 -17.96 -11.07 -7.30
N GLU A 167 -17.84 -12.31 -7.71
CA GLU A 167 -16.90 -13.27 -7.12
C GLU A 167 -15.46 -12.79 -7.34
N SER A 168 -14.63 -13.06 -6.36
CA SER A 168 -13.21 -12.69 -6.40
C SER A 168 -12.34 -13.90 -6.74
N PRO A 169 -11.32 -13.74 -7.59
CA PRO A 169 -10.33 -14.79 -7.83
C PRO A 169 -9.49 -15.11 -6.58
N ARG A 170 -9.58 -14.29 -5.53
CA ARG A 170 -8.87 -14.52 -4.26
C ARG A 170 -9.58 -15.54 -3.35
N GLY A 171 -10.79 -15.96 -3.68
CA GLY A 171 -11.53 -16.99 -2.95
C GLY A 171 -12.93 -16.55 -2.51
N VAL A 172 -13.68 -17.52 -2.00
CA VAL A 172 -15.13 -17.40 -1.71
C VAL A 172 -15.49 -16.40 -0.60
N GLN A 173 -14.53 -16.03 0.24
CA GLN A 173 -14.76 -15.06 1.32
C GLN A 173 -14.56 -13.60 0.86
N THR A 174 -13.99 -13.41 -0.32
CA THR A 174 -13.74 -12.10 -0.92
C THR A 174 -14.70 -11.81 -2.06
N SER A 175 -14.86 -10.54 -2.35
CA SER A 175 -15.63 -10.07 -3.49
C SER A 175 -14.85 -9.01 -4.25
N THR A 176 -15.16 -8.87 -5.54
CA THR A 176 -14.80 -7.68 -6.31
C THR A 176 -16.00 -6.74 -6.38
N PHE A 177 -15.76 -5.45 -6.56
CA PHE A 177 -16.80 -4.42 -6.55
C PHE A 177 -16.60 -3.42 -7.68
N ALA A 178 -17.70 -3.07 -8.35
CA ALA A 178 -17.69 -2.12 -9.46
C ALA A 178 -17.83 -0.66 -8.98
N TRP A 179 -17.74 0.28 -9.91
CA TRP A 179 -17.77 1.72 -9.67
C TRP A 179 -19.05 2.20 -8.98
N ASP A 180 -20.18 1.62 -9.27
CA ASP A 180 -21.48 1.94 -8.68
C ASP A 180 -21.52 1.62 -7.18
N VAL A 181 -20.90 0.51 -6.76
CA VAL A 181 -20.76 0.14 -5.33
C VAL A 181 -19.92 1.19 -4.60
N THR A 182 -18.82 1.64 -5.21
CA THR A 182 -17.97 2.70 -4.63
C THR A 182 -18.75 4.00 -4.51
N LYS A 183 -19.50 4.38 -5.53
CA LYS A 183 -20.34 5.59 -5.54
C LYS A 183 -21.40 5.56 -4.43
N MET A 184 -22.10 4.46 -4.30
CA MET A 184 -23.13 4.28 -3.25
C MET A 184 -22.50 4.26 -1.84
N PHE A 185 -21.35 3.61 -1.69
CA PHE A 185 -20.62 3.58 -0.42
C PHE A 185 -20.14 4.97 0.00
N CYS A 186 -19.53 5.71 -0.92
CA CYS A 186 -19.09 7.09 -0.67
C CYS A 186 -20.27 7.99 -0.30
N ALA A 187 -21.36 7.93 -1.05
CA ALA A 187 -22.56 8.73 -0.77
C ALA A 187 -23.16 8.43 0.62
N ARG A 188 -23.27 7.15 0.98
CA ARG A 188 -23.78 6.71 2.29
C ARG A 188 -22.93 7.20 3.46
N ASN A 189 -21.61 7.26 3.29
CA ASN A 189 -20.65 7.58 4.34
C ASN A 189 -20.15 9.03 4.30
N GLY A 190 -20.64 9.87 3.39
CA GLY A 190 -20.18 11.26 3.23
C GLY A 190 -18.73 11.37 2.76
N LEU A 191 -18.23 10.38 2.01
CA LEU A 191 -16.85 10.30 1.53
C LEU A 191 -16.73 10.88 0.13
N SER A 192 -15.59 11.50 -0.14
CA SER A 192 -15.21 11.96 -1.48
C SER A 192 -14.24 11.00 -2.19
N LEU A 193 -13.48 10.21 -1.42
CA LEU A 193 -12.45 9.35 -1.96
C LEU A 193 -12.19 8.15 -1.02
N VAL A 194 -11.96 6.99 -1.61
CA VAL A 194 -11.37 5.82 -0.95
C VAL A 194 -9.96 5.62 -1.50
N ILE A 195 -8.96 5.56 -0.63
CA ILE A 195 -7.58 5.21 -0.99
C ILE A 195 -7.32 3.78 -0.53
N ARG A 196 -6.82 2.95 -1.44
CA ARG A 196 -6.54 1.54 -1.18
C ARG A 196 -5.19 1.12 -1.74
N SER A 197 -4.72 -0.08 -1.38
CA SER A 197 -3.43 -0.67 -1.79
C SER A 197 -3.59 -2.09 -2.35
N HIS A 198 -2.91 -3.09 -1.81
CA HIS A 198 -3.14 -4.54 -1.97
C HIS A 198 -2.85 -5.14 -3.38
N GLN A 199 -2.88 -4.37 -4.46
CA GLN A 199 -2.62 -4.86 -5.81
C GLN A 199 -1.39 -4.19 -6.42
N SER A 200 -0.36 -4.98 -6.72
CA SER A 200 0.70 -4.59 -7.64
C SER A 200 0.28 -4.90 -9.08
N LYS A 201 0.74 -4.11 -10.03
CA LYS A 201 0.60 -4.38 -11.46
C LYS A 201 1.96 -4.32 -12.14
N MET A 202 2.21 -5.24 -13.06
CA MET A 202 3.43 -5.23 -13.86
C MET A 202 3.55 -3.91 -14.63
N ASP A 203 4.75 -3.38 -14.69
CA ASP A 203 5.09 -2.14 -15.42
C ASP A 203 4.26 -0.89 -15.06
N SER A 204 3.48 -0.94 -13.96
CA SER A 204 2.60 0.15 -13.55
C SER A 204 3.36 1.33 -12.98
N ARG A 205 2.66 2.49 -12.89
CA ARG A 205 3.16 3.72 -12.23
C ARG A 205 3.03 3.68 -10.70
N GLY A 206 2.59 2.57 -10.13
CA GLY A 206 2.33 2.43 -8.70
C GLY A 206 0.99 3.03 -8.23
N PHE A 207 0.18 3.57 -9.13
CA PHE A 207 -1.16 4.07 -8.79
C PHE A 207 -2.14 3.97 -9.97
N ASP A 208 -3.43 3.91 -9.65
CA ASP A 208 -4.54 4.09 -10.59
C ASP A 208 -5.64 4.92 -9.95
N ILE A 209 -6.23 5.82 -10.73
CA ILE A 209 -7.44 6.58 -10.37
C ILE A 209 -8.60 5.89 -11.06
N MET A 210 -9.60 5.46 -10.30
CA MET A 210 -10.66 4.56 -10.75
C MET A 210 -12.03 5.04 -10.28
N HIS A 211 -13.11 4.41 -10.79
CA HIS A 211 -14.46 4.59 -10.31
C HIS A 211 -14.90 6.07 -10.28
N GLU A 212 -14.83 6.76 -11.41
CA GLU A 212 -15.17 8.19 -11.53
C GLU A 212 -14.38 9.06 -10.54
N HIS A 213 -13.10 8.77 -10.31
CA HIS A 213 -12.19 9.44 -9.35
C HIS A 213 -12.53 9.27 -7.87
N MET A 214 -13.44 8.35 -7.51
CA MET A 214 -13.79 8.07 -6.12
C MET A 214 -12.94 6.97 -5.48
N LEU A 215 -12.11 6.30 -6.26
CA LEU A 215 -11.18 5.26 -5.78
C LEU A 215 -9.77 5.52 -6.29
N LEU A 216 -8.80 5.49 -5.39
CA LEU A 216 -7.39 5.61 -5.70
C LEU A 216 -6.66 4.36 -5.20
N ARG A 217 -6.08 3.60 -6.11
CA ARG A 217 -5.14 2.52 -5.78
C ARG A 217 -3.73 3.07 -5.69
N ILE A 218 -2.99 2.70 -4.65
CA ILE A 218 -1.58 3.06 -4.46
C ILE A 218 -0.81 1.82 -4.05
N PHE A 219 0.35 1.61 -4.66
CA PHE A 219 1.29 0.56 -4.30
C PHE A 219 2.69 1.16 -4.20
N SER A 220 3.34 1.11 -3.03
CA SER A 220 4.56 1.89 -2.78
C SER A 220 5.85 1.09 -2.99
N ALA A 221 5.82 -0.24 -2.91
CA ALA A 221 6.99 -1.07 -3.13
C ALA A 221 7.36 -1.12 -4.63
N ARG A 222 8.60 -0.70 -4.97
CA ARG A 222 9.11 -0.72 -6.34
C ARG A 222 9.68 -2.10 -6.69
N ASP A 223 9.65 -2.43 -7.99
CA ASP A 223 10.23 -3.67 -8.51
C ASP A 223 9.73 -4.92 -7.75
N TYR A 224 8.49 -4.86 -7.25
CA TYR A 224 7.89 -5.90 -6.43
C TYR A 224 7.86 -7.23 -7.16
N GLU A 225 8.45 -8.27 -6.57
CA GLU A 225 8.54 -9.62 -7.14
C GLU A 225 9.02 -9.67 -8.61
N GLY A 226 9.81 -8.69 -9.05
CA GLY A 226 10.27 -8.61 -10.43
C GLY A 226 9.27 -8.01 -11.42
N HIS A 227 8.17 -7.43 -10.96
CA HIS A 227 7.15 -6.81 -11.81
C HIS A 227 7.63 -5.54 -12.53
N GLY A 228 8.80 -5.00 -12.21
CA GLY A 228 9.31 -3.76 -12.81
C GLY A 228 8.41 -2.55 -12.59
N ASN A 229 7.50 -2.60 -11.60
CA ASN A 229 6.58 -1.52 -11.29
C ASN A 229 7.29 -0.35 -10.60
N ASP A 230 6.82 0.84 -10.87
CA ASP A 230 7.11 1.99 -10.02
C ASP A 230 6.31 1.88 -8.71
N GLY A 231 6.78 2.56 -7.67
CA GLY A 231 6.01 2.79 -6.46
C GLY A 231 5.30 4.15 -6.51
N ALA A 232 4.29 4.34 -5.67
CA ALA A 232 3.63 5.64 -5.54
C ALA A 232 3.22 5.94 -4.11
N VAL A 233 3.10 7.24 -3.80
CA VAL A 233 2.50 7.76 -2.58
C VAL A 233 1.52 8.89 -2.92
N ALA A 234 0.50 9.07 -2.09
CA ALA A 234 -0.41 10.21 -2.15
C ALA A 234 -0.05 11.23 -1.07
N LEU A 235 0.13 12.48 -1.49
CA LEU A 235 0.28 13.63 -0.62
C LEU A 235 -1.08 14.31 -0.48
N LEU A 236 -1.60 14.34 0.73
CA LEU A 236 -2.87 14.98 1.06
C LEU A 236 -2.58 16.32 1.74
N GLN A 237 -3.11 17.39 1.22
CA GLN A 237 -2.93 18.74 1.74
C GLN A 237 -4.25 19.49 1.73
N ASP A 238 -4.55 20.22 2.79
CA ASP A 238 -5.65 21.16 2.78
C ASP A 238 -5.42 22.22 1.70
N SER A 239 -6.49 22.59 0.98
CA SER A 239 -6.38 23.64 -0.01
C SER A 239 -6.35 25.00 0.69
N PRO A 240 -5.32 25.83 0.46
CA PRO A 240 -5.27 27.16 1.05
C PRO A 240 -6.28 28.14 0.42
N LYS A 241 -6.89 27.78 -0.70
CA LYS A 241 -7.80 28.65 -1.48
C LYS A 241 -9.25 28.30 -1.35
N GLU A 242 -9.57 27.07 -0.95
CA GLU A 242 -10.94 26.57 -0.90
C GLU A 242 -11.17 25.87 0.44
N GLU A 243 -12.04 26.43 1.22
CA GLU A 243 -12.41 25.88 2.53
C GLU A 243 -12.96 24.45 2.36
N ASN A 244 -12.50 23.53 3.19
CA ASN A 244 -12.87 22.12 3.17
C ASN A 244 -12.46 21.31 1.91
N MET A 245 -11.54 21.79 1.08
CA MET A 245 -11.01 21.03 -0.05
C MET A 245 -9.64 20.42 0.27
N ILE A 246 -9.49 19.12 0.01
CA ILE A 246 -8.22 18.42 0.14
C ILE A 246 -7.62 18.21 -1.26
N LYS A 247 -6.41 18.73 -1.46
CA LYS A 247 -5.65 18.48 -2.66
C LYS A 247 -4.92 17.14 -2.54
N VAL A 248 -5.15 16.25 -3.48
CA VAL A 248 -4.44 14.98 -3.61
C VAL A 248 -3.38 15.11 -4.71
N ARG A 249 -2.12 14.88 -4.37
CA ARG A 249 -1.02 14.87 -5.32
C ARG A 249 -0.31 13.52 -5.25
N LEU A 250 -0.19 12.87 -6.40
CA LEU A 250 0.50 11.59 -6.52
C LEU A 250 1.98 11.82 -6.83
N GLN A 251 2.84 11.14 -6.10
CA GLN A 251 4.27 11.14 -6.33
C GLN A 251 4.74 9.74 -6.66
N VAL A 252 5.35 9.60 -7.84
CA VAL A 252 5.89 8.32 -8.32
C VAL A 252 7.30 8.13 -7.80
N LEU A 253 7.57 6.93 -7.33
CA LEU A 253 8.88 6.41 -6.97
C LEU A 253 9.33 5.50 -8.10
N ARG A 254 10.29 5.95 -8.91
CA ARG A 254 10.65 5.23 -10.12
C ARG A 254 11.33 3.89 -9.82
N SER A 255 10.96 2.84 -10.57
CA SER A 255 11.60 1.53 -10.56
C SER A 255 13.11 1.66 -10.78
N THR A 256 13.89 0.95 -9.97
CA THR A 256 15.35 0.89 -10.12
C THR A 256 15.76 0.04 -11.30
N THR A 257 14.99 -0.99 -11.62
CA THR A 257 15.19 -1.88 -12.76
C THR A 257 15.00 -1.11 -14.07
N LYS A 258 13.89 -0.38 -14.22
CA LYS A 258 13.66 0.48 -15.40
C LYS A 258 14.74 1.56 -15.55
N ALA A 259 15.10 2.22 -14.46
CA ALA A 259 16.13 3.27 -14.52
C ALA A 259 17.52 2.74 -14.95
N ARG A 260 17.90 1.54 -14.51
CA ARG A 260 19.15 0.88 -14.94
C ARG A 260 19.10 0.48 -16.40
N GLU A 261 17.99 -0.09 -16.84
CA GLU A 261 17.82 -0.50 -18.24
C GLU A 261 17.87 0.68 -19.19
N GLU A 262 17.21 1.77 -18.89
CA GLU A 262 17.28 3.01 -19.67
C GLU A 262 18.67 3.63 -19.68
N ALA A 263 19.42 3.54 -18.57
CA ALA A 263 20.80 4.00 -18.54
C ALA A 263 21.66 3.13 -19.47
N ARG A 264 21.49 1.80 -19.43
CA ARG A 264 22.19 0.85 -20.33
C ARG A 264 21.93 1.17 -21.80
N ILE A 265 20.66 1.34 -22.17
CA ILE A 265 20.28 1.65 -23.56
C ILE A 265 20.90 2.99 -24.02
N ARG A 266 20.92 4.01 -23.16
CA ARG A 266 21.56 5.30 -23.47
C ARG A 266 23.06 5.15 -23.70
N ASP A 267 23.75 4.39 -22.84
CA ASP A 267 25.19 4.16 -22.97
C ASP A 267 25.54 3.38 -24.24
N GLU A 268 24.74 2.39 -24.59
CA GLU A 268 24.88 1.62 -25.84
C GLU A 268 24.65 2.54 -27.08
N ALA A 269 23.63 3.38 -27.04
CA ALA A 269 23.36 4.33 -28.11
C ALA A 269 24.46 5.39 -28.27
N ALA A 270 25.07 5.84 -27.16
CA ALA A 270 26.21 6.75 -27.19
C ALA A 270 27.43 6.09 -27.84
N LYS A 271 27.77 4.86 -27.44
CA LYS A 271 28.88 4.08 -28.03
C LYS A 271 28.70 3.85 -29.53
N LEU A 272 27.48 3.60 -30.00
CA LEU A 272 27.17 3.44 -31.44
C LEU A 272 27.35 4.74 -32.23
N LYS A 273 27.07 5.88 -31.64
CA LYS A 273 27.29 7.21 -32.26
C LYS A 273 28.80 7.53 -32.37
N ASP A 274 29.54 7.29 -31.30
CA ASP A 274 30.99 7.50 -31.28
C ASP A 274 31.75 6.55 -32.23
N GLY A 275 31.32 5.28 -32.33
CA GLY A 275 31.88 4.30 -33.25
C GLY A 275 31.65 4.64 -34.74
N LYS A 276 30.59 5.35 -35.10
CA LYS A 276 30.36 5.82 -36.47
C LYS A 276 31.21 7.05 -36.83
N GLY A 277 31.73 7.77 -35.86
CA GLY A 277 32.64 8.90 -36.08
C GLY A 277 34.07 8.50 -36.49
N VAL A 278 34.49 7.24 -36.26
CA VAL A 278 35.86 6.74 -36.56
C VAL A 278 35.97 6.21 -37.97
N THR A 279 34.89 5.81 -38.63
CA THR A 279 34.94 5.23 -40.00
C THR A 279 34.90 6.27 -41.14
N SER A 280 34.79 7.55 -40.84
CA SER A 280 34.75 8.63 -41.88
C SER A 280 36.07 9.39 -42.08
N LYS A 281 37.21 8.89 -41.53
CA LYS A 281 38.55 9.50 -41.69
C LYS A 281 39.57 8.58 -42.36
N LEU A 282 39.14 7.74 -43.28
CA LEU A 282 40.01 6.97 -44.14
C LEU A 282 39.51 7.13 -45.60
N HIS A 283 39.83 8.27 -46.17
CA HIS A 283 40.02 8.45 -47.60
C HIS A 283 40.92 9.68 -47.82
#